data_f10529bae0f5689826fe8329b36fca44
#
_entry.id   f10529bae0f5689826fe8329b36fca44
#
_cell.length_a   1.000
_cell.length_b   1.000
_cell.length_c   1.000
_cell.angle_alpha   90.00
_cell.angle_beta   90.00
_cell.angle_gamma   90.00
#
_symmetry.space_group_name_H-M   'P 1'
#
loop_
_entity.id
_entity.type
_entity.pdbx_description
1 polymer ?
#
loop_
_entity_poly.entity_id
_entity_poly.type
_entity_poly.pdbx_seq_one_letter_code
_entity_poly.pdbx_strand_id
1 'polypeptide(L)'
;MKNVETVSVAHLGGSEIGYCFGEDVDPSRPTLVMVNSFATSSQLYRPQFSDSALSDTANLVSFELYGHGKTRTRSEQFTYWDSAIANLQAMDKLNVSSAFVLGTSQGGWVAARMAMLAPAKIKGIIPLGTSMDYESQQSQSLGCWNGSEFNSPLVDALADPVDESWEPADEFCDALLAAGFGPDVSDDERAFWHKTLKENYAGDDGRKRLRMCAINLRDRDGLYGRLDYIRCPV
;
A
#
# COMPACT_ATOMS: atom_id res chain seq x y z
N MET A 1 17.33 -4.76 -3.82
CA MET A 1 16.02 -4.36 -4.44
C MET A 1 16.25 -3.99 -5.89
N LYS A 2 15.56 -4.64 -6.83
CA LYS A 2 15.59 -4.28 -8.26
C LYS A 2 14.83 -2.97 -8.52
N ASN A 3 14.87 -2.47 -9.74
CA ASN A 3 14.05 -1.32 -10.12
C ASN A 3 12.56 -1.68 -10.08
N VAL A 4 11.72 -0.70 -9.72
CA VAL A 4 10.26 -0.87 -9.83
C VAL A 4 9.88 -0.94 -11.32
N GLU A 5 9.18 -2.00 -11.69
CA GLU A 5 8.61 -2.24 -13.00
C GLU A 5 7.07 -2.15 -12.92
N THR A 6 6.39 -2.30 -14.04
CA THR A 6 4.92 -2.37 -14.09
C THR A 6 4.46 -3.63 -14.80
N VAL A 7 3.29 -4.14 -14.39
CA VAL A 7 2.60 -5.24 -15.04
C VAL A 7 1.15 -4.87 -15.31
N SER A 8 0.69 -5.12 -16.54
CA SER A 8 -0.67 -4.80 -16.95
C SER A 8 -1.67 -5.83 -16.43
N VAL A 9 -2.73 -5.36 -15.79
CA VAL A 9 -3.87 -6.17 -15.32
C VAL A 9 -5.19 -5.64 -15.89
N ALA A 10 -6.20 -6.49 -15.98
CA ALA A 10 -7.48 -6.11 -16.60
C ALA A 10 -8.41 -5.31 -15.67
N HIS A 11 -8.16 -5.35 -14.36
CA HIS A 11 -9.05 -4.73 -13.36
C HIS A 11 -9.21 -3.22 -13.61
N LEU A 12 -10.39 -2.68 -13.29
CA LEU A 12 -10.79 -1.27 -13.53
C LEU A 12 -10.60 -0.80 -14.99
N GLY A 13 -10.86 -1.69 -15.95
CA GLY A 13 -10.73 -1.35 -17.37
C GLY A 13 -9.30 -1.28 -17.89
N GLY A 14 -8.36 -1.86 -17.16
CA GLY A 14 -6.93 -1.88 -17.44
C GLY A 14 -6.15 -0.98 -16.48
N SER A 15 -5.19 -1.57 -15.80
CA SER A 15 -4.31 -0.89 -14.86
C SER A 15 -2.87 -1.38 -15.00
N GLU A 16 -1.92 -0.52 -14.71
CA GLU A 16 -0.50 -0.83 -14.60
C GLU A 16 -0.14 -0.91 -13.12
N ILE A 17 0.24 -2.08 -12.63
CA ILE A 17 0.60 -2.29 -11.23
C ILE A 17 2.11 -2.24 -11.07
N GLY A 18 2.60 -1.27 -10.29
CA GLY A 18 4.00 -1.16 -9.90
C GLY A 18 4.41 -2.35 -9.02
N TYR A 19 5.53 -2.97 -9.34
CA TYR A 19 6.09 -4.06 -8.55
C TYR A 19 7.62 -4.04 -8.55
N CYS A 20 8.19 -4.68 -7.54
CA CYS A 20 9.63 -4.85 -7.45
C CYS A 20 9.96 -6.22 -6.86
N PHE A 21 10.85 -6.96 -7.51
CA PHE A 21 11.47 -8.16 -6.94
C PHE A 21 12.77 -7.82 -6.20
N GLY A 22 13.08 -8.59 -5.16
CA GLY A 22 14.36 -8.52 -4.47
C GLY A 22 15.49 -9.01 -5.37
N GLU A 23 15.41 -10.27 -5.75
CA GLU A 23 16.37 -10.99 -6.59
C GLU A 23 15.63 -11.85 -7.62
N ASP A 24 16.34 -12.77 -8.27
CA ASP A 24 15.73 -13.75 -9.14
C ASP A 24 14.90 -14.75 -8.34
N VAL A 25 13.72 -15.07 -8.86
CA VAL A 25 12.77 -15.97 -8.20
C VAL A 25 13.33 -17.39 -8.17
N ASP A 26 13.46 -17.95 -6.99
CA ASP A 26 13.77 -19.36 -6.76
C ASP A 26 12.46 -20.14 -6.53
N PRO A 27 12.05 -21.02 -7.44
CA PRO A 27 10.79 -21.76 -7.31
C PRO A 27 10.73 -22.71 -6.11
N SER A 28 11.86 -23.01 -5.48
CA SER A 28 11.92 -23.82 -4.25
C SER A 28 11.60 -23.05 -2.97
N ARG A 29 11.60 -21.72 -3.03
CA ARG A 29 11.34 -20.84 -1.89
C ARG A 29 9.90 -20.34 -1.88
N PRO A 30 9.28 -20.15 -0.70
CA PRO A 30 8.01 -19.47 -0.59
C PRO A 30 8.14 -18.02 -1.08
N THR A 31 7.04 -17.41 -1.51
CA THR A 31 7.02 -16.01 -1.89
C THR A 31 6.39 -15.18 -0.78
N LEU A 32 7.03 -14.07 -0.40
CA LEU A 32 6.49 -13.01 0.43
C LEU A 32 6.13 -11.80 -0.44
N VAL A 33 4.84 -11.55 -0.57
CA VAL A 33 4.29 -10.33 -1.18
C VAL A 33 4.21 -9.25 -0.10
N MET A 34 4.74 -8.06 -0.38
CA MET A 34 4.71 -6.91 0.52
C MET A 34 3.88 -5.79 -0.09
N VAL A 35 2.93 -5.24 0.68
CA VAL A 35 1.96 -4.24 0.22
C VAL A 35 2.12 -2.96 1.03
N ASN A 36 2.37 -1.85 0.35
CA ASN A 36 2.79 -0.59 0.94
C ASN A 36 1.71 0.14 1.78
N SER A 37 2.16 1.07 2.62
CA SER A 37 1.34 1.98 3.43
C SER A 37 0.88 3.20 2.62
N PHE A 38 -0.02 4.01 3.22
CA PHE A 38 -0.50 5.27 2.65
C PHE A 38 0.65 6.20 2.28
N ALA A 39 0.56 6.78 1.09
CA ALA A 39 1.51 7.71 0.48
C ALA A 39 2.95 7.17 0.31
N THR A 40 3.23 5.91 0.65
CA THR A 40 4.53 5.27 0.43
C THR A 40 4.57 4.50 -0.91
N SER A 41 5.65 3.80 -1.16
CA SER A 41 5.85 2.96 -2.35
C SER A 41 6.58 1.67 -1.97
N SER A 42 7.02 0.90 -2.96
CA SER A 42 7.92 -0.25 -2.75
C SER A 42 9.17 0.09 -1.93
N GLN A 43 9.56 1.36 -1.89
CA GLN A 43 10.69 1.85 -1.10
C GLN A 43 10.51 1.67 0.41
N LEU A 44 9.28 1.49 0.89
CA LEU A 44 8.99 1.17 2.29
C LEU A 44 9.73 -0.11 2.74
N TYR A 45 9.91 -1.03 1.82
CA TYR A 45 10.49 -2.34 2.10
C TYR A 45 11.98 -2.47 1.76
N ARG A 46 12.69 -1.34 1.58
CA ARG A 46 14.16 -1.36 1.36
C ARG A 46 14.91 -2.18 2.42
N PRO A 47 14.60 -2.05 3.73
CA PRO A 47 15.27 -2.87 4.75
C PRO A 47 15.07 -4.36 4.52
N GLN A 48 13.83 -4.80 4.21
CA GLN A 48 13.49 -6.19 3.96
C GLN A 48 14.19 -6.74 2.71
N PHE A 49 14.26 -5.95 1.64
CA PHE A 49 14.99 -6.31 0.43
C PHE A 49 16.51 -6.39 0.63
N SER A 50 17.05 -5.69 1.64
CA SER A 50 18.47 -5.70 1.97
C SER A 50 18.84 -6.75 3.02
N ASP A 51 17.85 -7.42 3.60
CA ASP A 51 18.06 -8.47 4.61
C ASP A 51 18.35 -9.80 3.92
N SER A 52 19.61 -10.27 4.05
CA SER A 52 20.06 -11.52 3.45
C SER A 52 19.36 -12.74 4.07
N ALA A 53 19.08 -12.74 5.36
CA ALA A 53 18.41 -13.86 6.02
C ALA A 53 16.97 -14.03 5.49
N LEU A 54 16.29 -12.92 5.22
CA LEU A 54 14.95 -12.93 4.62
C LEU A 54 14.99 -13.36 3.15
N SER A 55 15.90 -12.81 2.35
CA SER A 55 16.03 -13.14 0.93
C SER A 55 16.55 -14.56 0.69
N ASP A 56 17.32 -15.13 1.63
CA ASP A 56 17.71 -16.54 1.58
C ASP A 56 16.57 -17.51 1.89
N THR A 57 15.53 -17.01 2.58
CA THR A 57 14.38 -17.83 3.02
C THR A 57 13.18 -17.73 2.07
N ALA A 58 12.95 -16.58 1.42
CA ALA A 58 11.77 -16.32 0.62
C ALA A 58 12.08 -15.47 -0.61
N ASN A 59 11.31 -15.67 -1.67
CA ASN A 59 11.26 -14.73 -2.79
C ASN A 59 10.52 -13.47 -2.33
N LEU A 60 11.17 -12.32 -2.41
CA LEU A 60 10.58 -11.05 -1.99
C LEU A 60 10.01 -10.31 -3.19
N VAL A 61 8.76 -9.91 -3.13
CA VAL A 61 8.13 -9.04 -4.11
C VAL A 61 7.26 -8.00 -3.42
N SER A 62 7.34 -6.74 -3.82
CA SER A 62 6.42 -5.71 -3.37
C SER A 62 5.49 -5.30 -4.49
N PHE A 63 4.23 -4.99 -4.15
CA PHE A 63 3.26 -4.34 -5.03
C PHE A 63 2.93 -2.95 -4.51
N GLU A 64 2.78 -2.02 -5.45
CA GLU A 64 2.35 -0.65 -5.16
C GLU A 64 0.85 -0.52 -5.38
N LEU A 65 0.14 -0.03 -4.37
CA LEU A 65 -1.31 0.14 -4.39
C LEU A 65 -1.74 1.20 -5.40
N TYR A 66 -3.02 1.20 -5.78
CA TYR A 66 -3.60 2.25 -6.61
C TYR A 66 -3.29 3.64 -6.05
N GLY A 67 -2.88 4.54 -6.94
CA GLY A 67 -2.46 5.90 -6.60
C GLY A 67 -1.06 6.04 -6.02
N HIS A 68 -0.33 4.95 -5.80
CA HIS A 68 1.02 4.95 -5.20
C HIS A 68 2.11 4.59 -6.22
N GLY A 69 3.30 5.10 -6.00
CA GLY A 69 4.50 4.77 -6.77
C GLY A 69 4.26 4.82 -8.29
N LYS A 70 4.55 3.73 -8.98
CA LYS A 70 4.33 3.58 -10.43
C LYS A 70 2.98 3.00 -10.81
N THR A 71 2.13 2.60 -9.85
CA THR A 71 0.81 2.08 -10.16
C THR A 71 -0.08 3.15 -10.75
N ARG A 72 -0.71 2.82 -11.89
CA ARG A 72 -1.62 3.70 -12.62
C ARG A 72 -2.91 2.99 -12.98
N THR A 73 -4.02 3.72 -12.93
CA THR A 73 -5.35 3.29 -13.40
C THR A 73 -6.06 4.45 -14.05
N ARG A 74 -7.00 4.14 -14.94
CA ARG A 74 -7.89 5.15 -15.54
C ARG A 74 -9.04 5.54 -14.63
N SER A 75 -9.33 4.71 -13.61
CA SER A 75 -10.39 5.00 -12.65
C SER A 75 -9.92 6.02 -11.63
N GLU A 76 -10.73 7.05 -11.39
CA GLU A 76 -10.56 8.02 -10.31
C GLU A 76 -11.20 7.56 -9.00
N GLN A 77 -11.78 6.36 -8.98
CA GLN A 77 -12.37 5.74 -7.80
C GLN A 77 -11.94 4.28 -7.71
N PHE A 78 -11.50 3.88 -6.53
CA PHE A 78 -11.13 2.53 -6.22
C PHE A 78 -11.27 2.28 -4.70
N THR A 79 -11.37 1.02 -4.35
CA THR A 79 -11.45 0.54 -2.98
C THR A 79 -10.26 -0.37 -2.66
N TYR A 80 -10.13 -0.79 -1.41
CA TYR A 80 -9.15 -1.82 -1.06
C TYR A 80 -9.48 -3.21 -1.63
N TRP A 81 -10.75 -3.46 -2.00
CA TRP A 81 -11.12 -4.64 -2.77
C TRP A 81 -10.55 -4.61 -4.18
N ASP A 82 -10.61 -3.44 -4.83
CA ASP A 82 -10.03 -3.25 -6.16
C ASP A 82 -8.51 -3.45 -6.13
N SER A 83 -7.83 -2.91 -5.11
CA SER A 83 -6.39 -3.12 -4.91
C SER A 83 -6.06 -4.60 -4.68
N ALA A 84 -6.87 -5.32 -3.90
CA ALA A 84 -6.68 -6.75 -3.67
C ALA A 84 -6.86 -7.57 -4.95
N ILE A 85 -7.89 -7.28 -5.75
CA ILE A 85 -8.12 -7.94 -7.06
C ILE A 85 -6.96 -7.67 -8.01
N ALA A 86 -6.51 -6.41 -8.10
CA ALA A 86 -5.39 -6.04 -8.97
C ALA A 86 -4.09 -6.74 -8.57
N ASN A 87 -3.79 -6.80 -7.27
CA ASN A 87 -2.61 -7.53 -6.76
C ASN A 87 -2.69 -9.03 -7.05
N LEU A 88 -3.87 -9.65 -6.91
CA LEU A 88 -4.05 -11.07 -7.27
C LEU A 88 -3.86 -11.31 -8.77
N GLN A 89 -4.35 -10.41 -9.63
CA GLN A 89 -4.10 -10.46 -11.07
C GLN A 89 -2.61 -10.23 -11.40
N ALA A 90 -1.93 -9.31 -10.70
CA ALA A 90 -0.50 -9.10 -10.85
C ALA A 90 0.30 -10.36 -10.45
N MET A 91 -0.06 -11.03 -9.35
CA MET A 91 0.52 -12.33 -8.98
C MET A 91 0.39 -13.34 -10.13
N ASP A 92 -0.79 -13.46 -10.75
CA ASP A 92 -1.00 -14.37 -11.87
C ASP A 92 -0.12 -14.05 -13.07
N LYS A 93 -0.03 -12.77 -13.42
CA LYS A 93 0.82 -12.29 -14.53
C LYS A 93 2.31 -12.53 -14.29
N LEU A 94 2.74 -12.47 -13.05
CA LEU A 94 4.13 -12.67 -12.63
C LEU A 94 4.44 -14.14 -12.27
N ASN A 95 3.50 -15.07 -12.51
CA ASN A 95 3.62 -16.49 -12.20
C ASN A 95 3.84 -16.78 -10.70
N VAL A 96 3.34 -15.91 -9.82
CA VAL A 96 3.32 -16.14 -8.37
C VAL A 96 2.06 -16.94 -8.03
N SER A 97 2.19 -18.25 -7.98
CA SER A 97 1.05 -19.17 -7.77
C SER A 97 0.50 -19.13 -6.35
N SER A 98 1.34 -18.87 -5.36
CA SER A 98 0.92 -18.70 -3.96
C SER A 98 1.92 -17.83 -3.20
N ALA A 99 1.45 -17.15 -2.13
CA ALA A 99 2.30 -16.28 -1.32
C ALA A 99 1.81 -16.15 0.11
N PHE A 100 2.72 -15.77 1.01
CA PHE A 100 2.41 -15.03 2.22
C PHE A 100 2.31 -13.55 1.88
N VAL A 101 1.45 -12.79 2.57
CA VAL A 101 1.27 -11.36 2.29
C VAL A 101 1.49 -10.54 3.55
N LEU A 102 2.52 -9.70 3.51
CA LEU A 102 2.78 -8.68 4.53
C LEU A 102 2.18 -7.36 4.04
N GLY A 103 1.37 -6.73 4.86
CA GLY A 103 0.80 -5.42 4.55
C GLY A 103 0.96 -4.44 5.69
N THR A 104 1.53 -3.27 5.41
CA THR A 104 1.72 -2.22 6.41
C THR A 104 0.57 -1.23 6.34
N SER A 105 -0.09 -0.93 7.49
CA SER A 105 -1.23 0.00 7.56
C SER A 105 -2.32 -0.39 6.54
N GLN A 106 -2.65 0.48 5.56
CA GLN A 106 -3.61 0.14 4.50
C GLN A 106 -3.25 -1.13 3.72
N GLY A 107 -1.97 -1.46 3.59
CA GLY A 107 -1.52 -2.71 2.98
C GLY A 107 -2.03 -3.96 3.71
N GLY A 108 -2.17 -3.91 5.02
CA GLY A 108 -2.76 -4.99 5.82
C GLY A 108 -4.26 -5.17 5.54
N TRP A 109 -4.98 -4.08 5.29
CA TRP A 109 -6.38 -4.13 4.84
C TRP A 109 -6.52 -4.83 3.47
N VAL A 110 -5.56 -4.57 2.58
CA VAL A 110 -5.51 -5.22 1.26
C VAL A 110 -5.10 -6.69 1.40
N ALA A 111 -4.11 -7.01 2.23
CA ALA A 111 -3.66 -8.38 2.49
C ALA A 111 -4.83 -9.27 3.01
N ALA A 112 -5.64 -8.75 3.94
CA ALA A 112 -6.83 -9.45 4.44
C ALA A 112 -7.85 -9.73 3.32
N ARG A 113 -8.10 -8.75 2.45
CA ARG A 113 -9.00 -8.91 1.30
C ARG A 113 -8.45 -9.90 0.27
N MET A 114 -7.15 -9.90 0.01
CA MET A 114 -6.51 -10.91 -0.84
C MET A 114 -6.72 -12.32 -0.29
N ALA A 115 -6.57 -12.52 1.03
CA ALA A 115 -6.80 -13.81 1.68
C ALA A 115 -8.26 -14.28 1.58
N MET A 116 -9.22 -13.35 1.71
CA MET A 116 -10.65 -13.66 1.55
C MET A 116 -11.01 -14.02 0.10
N LEU A 117 -10.45 -13.28 -0.89
CA LEU A 117 -10.76 -13.47 -2.31
C LEU A 117 -10.09 -14.72 -2.90
N ALA A 118 -8.91 -15.07 -2.42
CA ALA A 118 -8.12 -16.17 -2.96
C ALA A 118 -7.50 -17.06 -1.86
N PRO A 119 -8.33 -17.74 -1.04
CA PRO A 119 -7.84 -18.52 0.11
C PRO A 119 -6.93 -19.69 -0.27
N ALA A 120 -7.01 -20.20 -1.50
CA ALA A 120 -6.10 -21.22 -1.99
C ALA A 120 -4.71 -20.66 -2.33
N LYS A 121 -4.63 -19.38 -2.71
CA LYS A 121 -3.42 -18.69 -3.15
C LYS A 121 -2.67 -18.05 -1.99
N ILE A 122 -3.36 -17.44 -1.03
CA ILE A 122 -2.77 -16.76 0.12
C ILE A 122 -2.58 -17.74 1.26
N LYS A 123 -1.33 -17.98 1.62
CA LYS A 123 -0.92 -19.00 2.61
C LYS A 123 -0.84 -18.47 4.04
N GLY A 124 -0.77 -17.16 4.21
CA GLY A 124 -0.77 -16.47 5.50
C GLY A 124 -0.72 -14.96 5.25
N ILE A 125 -1.13 -14.19 6.24
CA ILE A 125 -1.04 -12.73 6.22
C ILE A 125 -0.32 -12.20 7.44
N ILE A 126 0.41 -11.08 7.26
CA ILE A 126 1.13 -10.38 8.33
C ILE A 126 0.67 -8.91 8.26
N PRO A 127 -0.46 -8.56 8.91
CA PRO A 127 -0.94 -7.17 8.95
C PRO A 127 -0.17 -6.39 10.01
N LEU A 128 0.55 -5.35 9.61
CA LEU A 128 1.32 -4.49 10.50
C LEU A 128 0.62 -3.14 10.69
N GLY A 129 0.29 -2.78 11.92
CA GLY A 129 -0.34 -1.51 12.25
C GLY A 129 -1.72 -1.32 11.59
N THR A 130 -2.54 -2.38 11.57
CA THR A 130 -3.82 -2.42 10.86
C THR A 130 -4.95 -2.82 11.81
N SER A 131 -5.98 -1.97 11.93
CA SER A 131 -7.13 -2.21 12.82
C SER A 131 -8.17 -3.18 12.28
N MET A 132 -8.20 -3.43 10.97
CA MET A 132 -9.22 -4.22 10.23
C MET A 132 -10.65 -3.66 10.31
N ASP A 133 -10.86 -2.51 10.90
CA ASP A 133 -12.16 -1.82 10.98
C ASP A 133 -12.04 -0.38 10.43
N TYR A 134 -13.17 0.22 10.06
CA TYR A 134 -13.23 1.66 9.78
C TYR A 134 -13.30 2.44 11.11
N GLU A 135 -13.36 3.78 11.06
CA GLU A 135 -13.42 4.64 12.25
C GLU A 135 -14.79 4.56 12.94
N SER A 136 -15.18 3.34 13.34
CA SER A 136 -16.38 3.13 14.17
C SER A 136 -16.15 3.68 15.58
N GLN A 137 -17.23 4.01 16.28
CA GLN A 137 -17.17 4.41 17.67
C GLN A 137 -16.50 3.34 18.55
N GLN A 138 -16.67 2.07 18.20
CA GLN A 138 -16.03 0.96 18.90
C GLN A 138 -14.51 0.97 18.67
N SER A 139 -14.04 1.11 17.41
CA SER A 139 -12.61 1.19 17.10
C SER A 139 -11.94 2.34 17.83
N GLN A 140 -12.58 3.51 17.84
CA GLN A 140 -12.07 4.70 18.55
C GLN A 140 -11.99 4.49 20.05
N SER A 141 -12.99 3.83 20.65
CA SER A 141 -12.98 3.50 22.09
C SER A 141 -11.86 2.53 22.47
N LEU A 142 -11.37 1.74 21.51
CA LEU A 142 -10.23 0.84 21.67
C LEU A 142 -8.89 1.50 21.35
N GLY A 143 -8.88 2.82 21.09
CA GLY A 143 -7.66 3.57 20.81
C GLY A 143 -7.18 3.51 19.36
N CYS A 144 -8.02 3.06 18.42
CA CYS A 144 -7.70 3.11 17.00
C CYS A 144 -7.65 4.55 16.50
N TRP A 145 -6.73 4.81 15.59
CA TRP A 145 -6.54 6.11 14.94
C TRP A 145 -7.81 6.53 14.16
N ASN A 146 -8.18 7.81 14.27
CA ASN A 146 -9.30 8.39 13.53
C ASN A 146 -8.83 8.88 12.13
N GLY A 147 -8.80 7.98 11.18
CA GLY A 147 -8.37 8.28 9.82
C GLY A 147 -9.32 9.20 9.07
N SER A 148 -10.60 9.23 9.43
CA SER A 148 -11.58 10.14 8.82
C SER A 148 -11.27 11.60 9.21
N GLU A 149 -10.99 11.85 10.47
CA GLU A 149 -10.61 13.17 10.96
C GLU A 149 -9.31 13.68 10.32
N PHE A 150 -8.31 12.81 10.19
CA PHE A 150 -7.04 13.15 9.55
C PHE A 150 -7.18 13.37 8.04
N ASN A 151 -7.93 12.52 7.34
CA ASN A 151 -7.97 12.55 5.88
C ASN A 151 -8.98 13.56 5.30
N SER A 152 -10.04 13.95 6.02
CA SER A 152 -11.03 14.88 5.49
C SER A 152 -10.42 16.25 5.12
N PRO A 153 -9.63 16.91 5.99
CA PRO A 153 -8.94 18.15 5.61
C PRO A 153 -7.99 17.99 4.42
N LEU A 154 -7.30 16.84 4.31
CA LEU A 154 -6.41 16.55 3.19
C LEU A 154 -7.20 16.41 1.88
N VAL A 155 -8.32 15.69 1.88
CA VAL A 155 -9.19 15.54 0.70
C VAL A 155 -9.71 16.89 0.22
N ASP A 156 -10.08 17.77 1.16
CA ASP A 156 -10.56 19.11 0.85
C ASP A 156 -9.44 20.01 0.32
N ALA A 157 -8.26 19.98 0.92
CA ALA A 157 -7.09 20.76 0.48
C ALA A 157 -6.60 20.36 -0.93
N LEU A 158 -6.82 19.10 -1.33
CA LEU A 158 -6.45 18.58 -2.64
C LEU A 158 -7.60 18.62 -3.67
N ALA A 159 -8.70 19.34 -3.40
CA ALA A 159 -9.88 19.33 -4.27
C ALA A 159 -9.64 20.07 -5.59
N ASP A 160 -8.99 21.23 -5.54
CA ASP A 160 -8.82 22.10 -6.69
C ASP A 160 -7.59 21.71 -7.53
N PRO A 161 -7.64 21.88 -8.87
CA PRO A 161 -6.50 21.69 -9.74
C PRO A 161 -5.30 22.58 -9.36
N VAL A 162 -4.11 22.08 -9.59
CA VAL A 162 -2.84 22.79 -9.37
C VAL A 162 -2.01 22.83 -10.65
N ASP A 163 -0.98 23.66 -10.68
CA ASP A 163 -0.03 23.69 -11.79
C ASP A 163 1.00 22.53 -11.70
N GLU A 164 1.78 22.35 -12.78
CA GLU A 164 2.75 21.27 -12.86
C GLU A 164 3.96 21.42 -11.92
N SER A 165 4.15 22.62 -11.35
CA SER A 165 5.22 22.89 -10.39
C SER A 165 4.83 22.57 -8.95
N TRP A 166 3.55 22.23 -8.72
CA TRP A 166 3.06 21.90 -7.40
C TRP A 166 3.72 20.62 -6.85
N GLU A 167 4.03 20.64 -5.58
CA GLU A 167 4.45 19.46 -4.82
C GLU A 167 3.84 19.48 -3.42
N PRO A 168 3.74 18.32 -2.74
CA PRO A 168 3.31 18.28 -1.35
C PRO A 168 4.19 19.17 -0.46
N ALA A 169 3.55 19.95 0.43
CA ALA A 169 4.24 20.82 1.37
C ALA A 169 5.09 20.03 2.37
N ASP A 170 6.15 20.63 2.87
CA ASP A 170 7.05 19.99 3.85
C ASP A 170 6.30 19.61 5.14
N GLU A 171 5.39 20.44 5.58
CA GLU A 171 4.56 20.19 6.77
C GLU A 171 3.69 18.94 6.61
N PHE A 172 3.17 18.70 5.41
CA PHE A 172 2.42 17.48 5.10
C PHE A 172 3.34 16.25 5.12
N CYS A 173 4.54 16.35 4.53
CA CYS A 173 5.53 15.28 4.55
C CYS A 173 5.95 14.94 5.98
N ASP A 174 6.21 15.95 6.81
CA ASP A 174 6.56 15.78 8.23
C ASP A 174 5.44 15.12 9.02
N ALA A 175 4.18 15.53 8.81
CA ALA A 175 3.04 14.93 9.48
C ALA A 175 2.86 13.45 9.12
N LEU A 176 3.05 13.09 7.84
CA LEU A 176 3.03 11.69 7.40
C LEU A 176 4.15 10.85 8.03
N LEU A 177 5.36 11.39 8.10
CA LEU A 177 6.50 10.72 8.70
C LEU A 177 6.29 10.51 10.21
N ALA A 178 5.83 11.52 10.91
CA ALA A 178 5.53 11.42 12.35
C ALA A 178 4.45 10.37 12.64
N ALA A 179 3.41 10.30 11.78
CA ALA A 179 2.33 9.33 11.93
C ALA A 179 2.76 7.88 11.59
N GLY A 180 3.65 7.71 10.59
CA GLY A 180 4.01 6.40 10.05
C GLY A 180 5.29 5.80 10.65
N PHE A 181 6.28 6.61 10.97
CA PHE A 181 7.60 6.16 11.44
C PHE A 181 7.90 6.55 12.90
N GLY A 182 7.08 7.41 13.48
CA GLY A 182 7.28 7.91 14.84
C GLY A 182 8.25 9.09 14.93
N PRO A 183 8.53 9.57 16.16
CA PRO A 183 9.30 10.80 16.36
C PRO A 183 10.81 10.65 16.12
N ASP A 184 11.34 9.43 16.17
CA ASP A 184 12.78 9.15 16.16
C ASP A 184 13.33 8.88 14.74
N VAL A 185 12.66 9.39 13.70
CA VAL A 185 13.13 9.28 12.30
C VAL A 185 14.45 10.04 12.13
N SER A 186 15.47 9.37 11.59
CA SER A 186 16.75 10.01 11.29
C SER A 186 16.61 11.08 10.20
N ASP A 187 17.53 12.04 10.19
CA ASP A 187 17.54 13.12 9.17
C ASP A 187 17.67 12.56 7.74
N ASP A 188 18.47 11.51 7.55
CA ASP A 188 18.64 10.85 6.26
C ASP A 188 17.34 10.17 5.78
N GLU A 189 16.64 9.49 6.67
CA GLU A 189 15.36 8.86 6.37
C GLU A 189 14.27 9.90 6.10
N ARG A 190 14.24 10.99 6.88
CA ARG A 190 13.36 12.14 6.66
C ARG A 190 13.60 12.75 5.27
N ALA A 191 14.84 13.07 4.94
CA ALA A 191 15.21 13.64 3.65
C ALA A 191 14.83 12.70 2.48
N PHE A 192 15.07 11.40 2.64
CA PHE A 192 14.69 10.39 1.66
C PHE A 192 13.18 10.37 1.40
N TRP A 193 12.36 10.34 2.46
CA TRP A 193 10.91 10.28 2.30
C TRP A 193 10.30 11.60 1.83
N HIS A 194 10.81 12.76 2.25
CA HIS A 194 10.42 14.05 1.69
C HIS A 194 10.60 14.07 0.17
N LYS A 195 11.80 13.71 -0.30
CA LYS A 195 12.08 13.61 -1.73
C LYS A 195 11.14 12.63 -2.42
N THR A 196 10.97 11.43 -1.88
CA THR A 196 10.12 10.38 -2.46
C THR A 196 8.65 10.80 -2.56
N LEU A 197 8.11 11.45 -1.52
CA LEU A 197 6.73 11.95 -1.49
C LEU A 197 6.52 13.03 -2.54
N LYS A 198 7.42 14.01 -2.59
CA LYS A 198 7.35 15.11 -3.56
C LYS A 198 7.44 14.59 -5.00
N GLU A 199 8.41 13.72 -5.31
CA GLU A 199 8.54 13.11 -6.64
C GLU A 199 7.32 12.27 -7.04
N ASN A 200 6.74 11.50 -6.11
CA ASN A 200 5.59 10.65 -6.40
C ASN A 200 4.31 11.44 -6.64
N TYR A 201 4.16 12.59 -6.02
CA TYR A 201 2.92 13.36 -6.03
C TYR A 201 3.08 14.77 -6.61
N ALA A 202 4.09 15.03 -7.43
CA ALA A 202 4.26 16.29 -8.13
C ALA A 202 3.17 16.53 -9.19
N GLY A 203 2.85 17.80 -9.42
CA GLY A 203 1.89 18.27 -10.44
C GLY A 203 0.44 17.87 -10.17
N ASP A 204 -0.45 18.23 -11.08
CA ASP A 204 -1.89 17.98 -10.92
C ASP A 204 -2.24 16.48 -10.95
N ASP A 205 -1.52 15.67 -11.75
CA ASP A 205 -1.69 14.22 -11.73
C ASP A 205 -1.30 13.62 -10.36
N GLY A 206 -0.18 14.08 -9.80
CA GLY A 206 0.27 13.67 -8.47
C GLY A 206 -0.73 14.05 -7.37
N ARG A 207 -1.21 15.30 -7.40
CA ARG A 207 -2.26 15.78 -6.49
C ARG A 207 -3.53 14.93 -6.58
N LYS A 208 -4.02 14.63 -7.79
CA LYS A 208 -5.20 13.77 -8.00
C LYS A 208 -4.99 12.39 -7.39
N ARG A 209 -3.84 11.77 -7.64
CA ARG A 209 -3.52 10.45 -7.08
C ARG A 209 -3.48 10.46 -5.55
N LEU A 210 -2.85 11.47 -4.95
CA LEU A 210 -2.82 11.62 -3.49
C LEU A 210 -4.22 11.80 -2.91
N ARG A 211 -5.05 12.63 -3.56
CA ARG A 211 -6.45 12.82 -3.16
C ARG A 211 -7.25 11.52 -3.23
N MET A 212 -7.12 10.76 -4.31
CA MET A 212 -7.79 9.47 -4.47
C MET A 212 -7.39 8.48 -3.37
N CYS A 213 -6.10 8.43 -3.03
CA CYS A 213 -5.60 7.61 -1.92
C CYS A 213 -6.19 8.03 -0.58
N ALA A 214 -6.28 9.34 -0.33
CA ALA A 214 -6.86 9.89 0.91
C ALA A 214 -8.36 9.58 1.01
N ILE A 215 -9.11 9.71 -0.08
CA ILE A 215 -10.54 9.33 -0.16
C ILE A 215 -10.70 7.84 0.14
N ASN A 216 -9.91 6.97 -0.51
CA ASN A 216 -9.98 5.53 -0.29
C ASN A 216 -9.66 5.14 1.16
N LEU A 217 -8.68 5.81 1.77
CA LEU A 217 -8.34 5.59 3.17
C LEU A 217 -9.45 6.08 4.11
N ARG A 218 -10.05 7.23 3.83
CA ARG A 218 -11.13 7.81 4.62
C ARG A 218 -12.42 6.99 4.56
N ASP A 219 -12.79 6.54 3.35
CA ASP A 219 -14.10 5.95 3.07
C ASP A 219 -14.05 4.40 3.01
N ARG A 220 -12.98 3.79 3.54
CA ARG A 220 -12.81 2.33 3.53
C ARG A 220 -13.89 1.61 4.30
N ASP A 221 -14.30 0.45 3.82
CA ASP A 221 -15.19 -0.44 4.54
C ASP A 221 -14.44 -1.26 5.61
N GLY A 222 -15.08 -1.48 6.77
CA GLY A 222 -14.56 -2.35 7.81
C GLY A 222 -14.63 -3.84 7.45
N LEU A 223 -13.74 -4.63 8.05
CA LEU A 223 -13.73 -6.09 7.91
C LEU A 223 -14.16 -6.83 9.17
N TYR A 224 -14.50 -6.12 10.24
CA TYR A 224 -14.75 -6.73 11.55
C TYR A 224 -15.75 -7.90 11.48
N GLY A 225 -16.90 -7.74 10.82
CA GLY A 225 -17.88 -8.79 10.62
C GLY A 225 -17.52 -9.83 9.53
N ARG A 226 -16.32 -9.78 8.96
CA ARG A 226 -15.87 -10.64 7.86
C ARG A 226 -14.56 -11.38 8.15
N LEU A 227 -13.95 -11.16 9.33
CA LEU A 227 -12.65 -11.74 9.68
C LEU A 227 -12.67 -13.27 9.65
N ASP A 228 -13.81 -13.88 9.95
CA ASP A 228 -13.99 -15.34 9.89
C ASP A 228 -13.83 -15.93 8.48
N TYR A 229 -13.84 -15.12 7.43
CA TYR A 229 -13.57 -15.58 6.08
C TYR A 229 -12.07 -15.71 5.77
N ILE A 230 -11.18 -15.20 6.62
CA ILE A 230 -9.73 -15.43 6.52
C ILE A 230 -9.46 -16.86 6.99
N ARG A 231 -8.99 -17.70 6.09
CA ARG A 231 -8.79 -19.15 6.31
C ARG A 231 -7.31 -19.54 6.45
N CYS A 232 -6.41 -18.58 6.38
CA CYS A 232 -4.97 -18.80 6.55
C CYS A 232 -4.50 -18.26 7.91
N PRO A 233 -3.28 -18.63 8.36
CA PRO A 233 -2.65 -18.01 9.54
C PRO A 233 -2.53 -16.50 9.43
N VAL A 234 -2.64 -15.82 10.59
CA VAL A 234 -2.47 -14.36 10.74
C VAL A 234 -1.40 -14.09 11.78
#